data_3f18ffa6b20ed739122ec8ddceaf8e12
#
_entry.id   3f18ffa6b20ed739122ec8ddceaf8e12
#
_cell.length_a   1.000
_cell.length_b   1.000
_cell.length_c   1.000
_cell.angle_alpha   90.00
_cell.angle_beta   90.00
_cell.angle_gamma   90.00
#
_symmetry.space_group_name_H-M   'P 1'
#
loop_
_entity.id
_entity.type
_entity.pdbx_description
1 polymer ?
#
loop_
_entity_poly.entity_id
_entity_poly.type
_entity_poly.pdbx_seq_one_letter_code
_entity_poly.pdbx_strand_id
1 'polypeptide(L)'
;APLSQHWHALVTFGGLSRTAADSALLYDAIAGSLPSDRWQAEPLSEPYRDVVARGTGSLRIAWTGRSPMPGLKNDPEVDRALTALIQRLARLGHDVRETHAAWPVPTDAFILQFFSGMATEADSVEAPEKLERHTRRIAAVGRLIPTRLARFAERRGEKIARAFNERFLPTADVLAMPTIPVLPRPLGWLESRSTFASIFRGTPMVANTSIFNVTGHPALSIPGGVSAEGLPIGMQLVTRPGREGLLLALAAQLEKDEPWPTPPGF
;
A
#
# COMPACT_ATOMS: atom_id res chain seq x y z
N ALA A 1 11.84 21.06 -3.27
CA ALA A 1 12.54 19.92 -3.86
C ALA A 1 11.51 18.92 -4.36
N PRO A 2 11.68 18.37 -5.53
CA PRO A 2 10.73 17.42 -6.06
C PRO A 2 10.69 16.19 -5.15
N LEU A 3 9.52 15.92 -4.60
CA LEU A 3 9.26 14.76 -3.74
C LEU A 3 9.19 13.44 -4.53
N SER A 4 9.37 13.50 -5.86
CA SER A 4 9.19 12.39 -6.81
C SER A 4 10.20 11.25 -6.68
N GLN A 5 11.23 11.40 -5.85
CA GLN A 5 12.25 10.37 -5.69
C GLN A 5 12.48 9.94 -4.23
N HIS A 6 11.52 10.19 -3.35
CA HIS A 6 11.65 9.79 -1.97
C HIS A 6 11.93 8.29 -1.86
N TRP A 7 12.99 7.99 -1.14
CA TRP A 7 13.45 6.64 -0.86
C TRP A 7 13.60 5.77 -2.11
N HIS A 8 14.18 6.33 -3.18
CA HIS A 8 14.35 5.61 -4.45
C HIS A 8 13.03 5.05 -5.00
N ALA A 9 12.00 5.88 -5.06
CA ALA A 9 10.64 5.56 -5.50
C ALA A 9 9.86 4.57 -4.60
N LEU A 10 10.32 4.33 -3.37
CA LEU A 10 9.60 3.47 -2.43
C LEU A 10 8.42 4.19 -1.76
N VAL A 11 8.43 5.52 -1.73
CA VAL A 11 7.45 6.34 -1.03
C VAL A 11 6.71 7.24 -2.00
N THR A 12 5.39 7.26 -1.87
CA THR A 12 4.48 8.17 -2.57
C THR A 12 3.58 8.84 -1.54
N PHE A 13 3.36 10.13 -1.70
CA PHE A 13 2.44 10.87 -0.84
C PHE A 13 1.00 10.64 -1.27
N GLY A 14 0.13 10.41 -0.32
CA GLY A 14 -1.29 10.21 -0.53
C GLY A 14 -2.10 10.80 0.61
N GLY A 15 -3.41 10.76 0.49
CA GLY A 15 -4.32 11.29 1.50
C GLY A 15 -5.04 10.20 2.29
N LEU A 16 -5.41 10.56 3.51
CA LEU A 16 -6.39 9.84 4.31
C LEU A 16 -7.66 10.68 4.33
N SER A 17 -8.78 10.10 3.97
CA SER A 17 -10.09 10.76 3.96
C SER A 17 -11.15 9.87 4.61
N ARG A 18 -12.29 10.47 4.94
CA ARG A 18 -13.43 9.72 5.50
C ARG A 18 -14.32 9.12 4.44
N THR A 19 -14.31 9.68 3.23
CA THR A 19 -15.14 9.23 2.11
C THR A 19 -14.29 9.01 0.86
N ALA A 20 -14.75 8.17 -0.03
CA ALA A 20 -14.14 8.00 -1.34
C ALA A 20 -14.24 9.29 -2.18
N ALA A 21 -15.31 10.07 -1.98
CA ALA A 21 -15.50 11.36 -2.65
C ALA A 21 -14.43 12.39 -2.22
N ASP A 22 -14.11 12.48 -0.93
CA ASP A 22 -13.05 13.36 -0.45
C ASP A 22 -11.68 12.95 -0.98
N SER A 23 -11.40 11.63 -1.06
CA SER A 23 -10.19 11.13 -1.71
C SER A 23 -10.12 11.55 -3.17
N ALA A 24 -11.23 11.43 -3.92
CA ALA A 24 -11.28 11.83 -5.32
C ALA A 24 -10.99 13.33 -5.50
N LEU A 25 -11.59 14.19 -4.66
CA LEU A 25 -11.33 15.64 -4.67
C LEU A 25 -9.88 15.97 -4.34
N LEU A 26 -9.30 15.29 -3.34
CA LEU A 26 -7.89 15.46 -3.01
C LEU A 26 -6.99 15.10 -4.19
N TYR A 27 -7.22 13.95 -4.82
CA TYR A 27 -6.40 13.51 -5.95
C TYR A 27 -6.64 14.35 -7.21
N ASP A 28 -7.83 14.90 -7.44
CA ASP A 28 -8.05 15.90 -8.49
C ASP A 28 -7.17 17.15 -8.31
N ALA A 29 -6.90 17.52 -7.05
CA ALA A 29 -6.08 18.68 -6.74
C ALA A 29 -4.57 18.44 -6.81
N ILE A 30 -4.10 17.21 -6.51
CA ILE A 30 -2.67 16.91 -6.39
C ILE A 30 -2.12 15.98 -7.49
N ALA A 31 -2.99 15.35 -8.29
CA ALA A 31 -2.55 14.48 -9.37
C ALA A 31 -1.85 15.26 -10.48
N GLY A 32 -0.87 14.61 -11.10
CA GLY A 32 -0.09 15.19 -12.19
C GLY A 32 1.41 15.03 -11.95
N SER A 33 2.18 15.65 -12.82
CA SER A 33 3.64 15.62 -12.74
C SER A 33 4.23 16.99 -13.01
N LEU A 34 5.30 17.30 -12.31
CA LEU A 34 6.13 18.46 -12.61
C LEU A 34 7.17 18.08 -13.68
N PRO A 35 7.67 19.04 -14.48
CA PRO A 35 8.73 18.77 -15.45
C PRO A 35 10.02 18.19 -14.82
N SER A 36 10.23 18.44 -13.52
CA SER A 36 11.36 17.93 -12.74
C SER A 36 11.17 16.49 -12.24
N ASP A 37 9.98 15.94 -12.36
CA ASP A 37 9.71 14.57 -11.87
C ASP A 37 10.36 13.54 -12.78
N ARG A 38 10.97 12.54 -12.17
CA ARG A 38 11.64 11.46 -12.88
C ARG A 38 10.64 10.57 -13.64
N TRP A 39 9.50 10.32 -13.04
CA TRP A 39 8.39 9.58 -13.65
C TRP A 39 7.26 10.56 -13.91
N GLN A 40 6.82 10.58 -15.15
CA GLN A 40 5.71 11.41 -15.57
C GLN A 40 4.43 10.58 -15.52
N ALA A 41 3.43 11.06 -14.79
CA ALA A 41 2.10 10.48 -14.83
C ALA A 41 1.42 10.84 -16.15
N GLU A 42 0.68 9.89 -16.72
CA GLU A 42 -0.18 10.21 -17.85
C GLU A 42 -1.24 11.25 -17.42
N PRO A 43 -1.56 12.22 -18.26
CA PRO A 43 -2.61 13.16 -17.98
C PRO A 43 -3.93 12.45 -17.69
N LEU A 44 -4.67 12.91 -16.70
CA LEU A 44 -5.99 12.37 -16.42
C LEU A 44 -6.92 12.62 -17.61
N SER A 45 -7.59 11.58 -18.08
CA SER A 45 -8.61 11.67 -19.14
C SER A 45 -9.89 12.35 -18.64
N GLU A 46 -10.16 12.25 -17.34
CA GLU A 46 -11.29 12.87 -16.64
C GLU A 46 -10.94 13.03 -15.15
N PRO A 47 -11.56 13.97 -14.43
CA PRO A 47 -11.38 14.10 -12.98
C PRO A 47 -11.82 12.85 -12.22
N TYR A 48 -11.11 12.51 -11.15
CA TYR A 48 -11.45 11.36 -10.28
C TYR A 48 -12.84 11.50 -9.65
N ARG A 49 -13.30 12.71 -9.31
CA ARG A 49 -14.66 12.95 -8.82
C ARG A 49 -15.72 12.51 -9.82
N ASP A 50 -15.48 12.68 -11.12
CA ASP A 50 -16.42 12.30 -12.17
C ASP A 50 -16.42 10.77 -12.36
N VAL A 51 -15.24 10.13 -12.26
CA VAL A 51 -15.11 8.65 -12.21
C VAL A 51 -15.90 8.08 -11.05
N VAL A 52 -15.75 8.67 -9.86
CA VAL A 52 -16.47 8.25 -8.64
C VAL A 52 -17.98 8.44 -8.79
N ALA A 53 -18.43 9.57 -9.31
CA ALA A 53 -19.85 9.87 -9.54
C ALA A 53 -20.50 8.90 -10.54
N ARG A 54 -19.77 8.52 -11.60
CA ARG A 54 -20.22 7.55 -12.59
C ARG A 54 -20.28 6.14 -12.01
N GLY A 55 -19.43 5.81 -11.04
CA GLY A 55 -19.31 4.49 -10.45
C GLY A 55 -18.57 3.50 -11.35
N THR A 56 -18.60 2.22 -10.93
CA THR A 56 -18.02 1.11 -11.69
C THR A 56 -19.11 0.17 -12.18
N GLY A 57 -18.94 -0.42 -13.34
CA GLY A 57 -19.72 -1.60 -13.75
C GLY A 57 -19.24 -2.85 -12.99
N SER A 58 -19.64 -4.04 -13.51
CA SER A 58 -19.11 -5.30 -13.00
C SER A 58 -17.61 -5.41 -13.31
N LEU A 59 -16.82 -5.75 -12.28
CA LEU A 59 -15.37 -5.93 -12.35
C LEU A 59 -15.00 -7.38 -12.15
N ARG A 60 -13.86 -7.78 -12.69
CA ARG A 60 -13.19 -9.04 -12.39
C ARG A 60 -12.22 -8.79 -11.23
N ILE A 61 -12.53 -9.35 -10.08
CA ILE A 61 -11.77 -9.15 -8.85
C ILE A 61 -11.07 -10.44 -8.47
N ALA A 62 -9.77 -10.47 -8.56
CA ALA A 62 -8.97 -11.52 -7.92
C ALA A 62 -8.87 -11.23 -6.42
N TRP A 63 -8.83 -12.25 -5.58
CA TRP A 63 -8.55 -12.07 -4.16
C TRP A 63 -7.60 -13.13 -3.61
N THR A 64 -6.90 -12.81 -2.55
CA THR A 64 -6.04 -13.74 -1.84
C THR A 64 -5.90 -13.37 -0.36
N GLY A 65 -5.92 -14.36 0.51
CA GLY A 65 -5.52 -14.21 1.92
C GLY A 65 -4.03 -14.47 2.15
N ARG A 66 -3.27 -14.83 1.09
CA ARG A 66 -1.84 -15.19 1.23
C ARG A 66 -0.98 -13.93 1.23
N SER A 67 -0.12 -13.79 2.25
CA SER A 67 0.86 -12.71 2.32
C SER A 67 2.00 -12.91 1.31
N PRO A 68 2.57 -11.81 0.74
CA PRO A 68 3.84 -11.86 0.03
C PRO A 68 5.02 -12.40 0.88
N MET A 69 4.90 -12.31 2.20
CA MET A 69 5.90 -12.84 3.14
C MET A 69 5.63 -14.34 3.38
N PRO A 70 6.56 -15.24 3.00
CA PRO A 70 6.38 -16.67 3.18
C PRO A 70 6.19 -17.04 4.66
N GLY A 71 5.23 -17.92 4.93
CA GLY A 71 4.93 -18.44 6.27
C GLY A 71 4.15 -17.49 7.18
N LEU A 72 3.93 -16.24 6.78
CA LEU A 72 3.09 -15.33 7.53
C LEU A 72 1.62 -15.67 7.29
N LYS A 73 0.90 -15.91 8.38
CA LYS A 73 -0.55 -16.16 8.38
C LYS A 73 -1.30 -14.94 8.84
N ASN A 74 -2.49 -14.75 8.32
CA ASN A 74 -3.39 -13.74 8.83
C ASN A 74 -3.90 -14.11 10.23
N ASP A 75 -4.22 -13.07 11.00
CA ASP A 75 -5.07 -13.23 12.17
C ASP A 75 -6.45 -13.77 11.73
N PRO A 76 -7.07 -14.69 12.49
CA PRO A 76 -8.40 -15.22 12.13
C PRO A 76 -9.48 -14.15 11.95
N GLU A 77 -9.38 -13.01 12.63
CA GLU A 77 -10.31 -11.90 12.47
C GLU A 77 -10.10 -11.16 11.15
N VAL A 78 -8.86 -11.05 10.72
CA VAL A 78 -8.52 -10.49 9.39
C VAL A 78 -9.04 -11.41 8.28
N ASP A 79 -8.95 -12.74 8.42
CA ASP A 79 -9.50 -13.69 7.44
C ASP A 79 -11.04 -13.61 7.39
N ARG A 80 -11.71 -13.43 8.55
CA ARG A 80 -13.16 -13.20 8.57
C ARG A 80 -13.56 -11.92 7.85
N ALA A 81 -12.84 -10.84 8.07
CA ALA A 81 -13.07 -9.56 7.41
C ALA A 81 -12.85 -9.66 5.90
N LEU A 82 -11.80 -10.36 5.45
CA LEU A 82 -11.59 -10.65 4.03
C LEU A 82 -12.77 -11.42 3.44
N THR A 83 -13.21 -12.47 4.11
CA THR A 83 -14.36 -13.27 3.65
C THR A 83 -15.62 -12.41 3.51
N ALA A 84 -15.90 -11.53 4.46
CA ALA A 84 -17.04 -10.61 4.42
C ALA A 84 -16.94 -9.65 3.22
N LEU A 85 -15.76 -9.07 2.96
CA LEU A 85 -15.53 -8.22 1.79
C LEU A 85 -15.78 -8.96 0.49
N ILE A 86 -15.25 -10.18 0.35
CA ILE A 86 -15.41 -11.00 -0.87
C ILE A 86 -16.87 -11.32 -1.15
N GLN A 87 -17.64 -11.72 -0.13
CA GLN A 87 -19.08 -11.96 -0.25
C GLN A 87 -19.82 -10.67 -0.64
N ARG A 88 -19.42 -9.54 -0.08
CA ARG A 88 -20.00 -8.22 -0.38
C ARG A 88 -19.76 -7.82 -1.84
N LEU A 89 -18.54 -7.96 -2.34
CA LEU A 89 -18.18 -7.69 -3.72
C LEU A 89 -18.99 -8.58 -4.70
N ALA A 90 -19.17 -9.87 -4.36
CA ALA A 90 -19.98 -10.78 -5.17
C ALA A 90 -21.47 -10.35 -5.18
N ARG A 91 -22.04 -9.94 -4.03
CA ARG A 91 -23.43 -9.42 -3.97
C ARG A 91 -23.62 -8.14 -4.79
N LEU A 92 -22.58 -7.32 -4.92
CA LEU A 92 -22.59 -6.12 -5.74
C LEU A 92 -22.45 -6.41 -7.25
N GLY A 93 -22.36 -7.67 -7.65
CA GLY A 93 -22.35 -8.10 -9.05
C GLY A 93 -20.98 -8.18 -9.70
N HIS A 94 -19.89 -8.18 -8.92
CA HIS A 94 -18.55 -8.42 -9.44
C HIS A 94 -18.26 -9.91 -9.65
N ASP A 95 -17.41 -10.24 -10.64
CA ASP A 95 -16.84 -11.58 -10.82
C ASP A 95 -15.64 -11.76 -9.90
N VAL A 96 -15.85 -12.43 -8.76
CA VAL A 96 -14.87 -12.53 -7.68
C VAL A 96 -14.25 -13.93 -7.66
N ARG A 97 -12.93 -14.03 -7.83
CA ARG A 97 -12.23 -15.32 -7.90
C ARG A 97 -11.00 -15.35 -6.99
N GLU A 98 -10.81 -16.44 -6.27
CA GLU A 98 -9.59 -16.66 -5.51
C GLU A 98 -8.40 -16.89 -6.44
N THR A 99 -7.24 -16.30 -6.08
CA THR A 99 -5.99 -16.58 -6.76
C THR A 99 -4.98 -17.21 -5.81
N HIS A 100 -4.32 -18.27 -6.31
CA HIS A 100 -3.23 -18.95 -5.62
C HIS A 100 -1.88 -18.64 -6.26
N ALA A 101 -1.80 -17.59 -7.06
CA ALA A 101 -0.58 -17.19 -7.72
C ALA A 101 0.59 -17.03 -6.73
N ALA A 102 1.78 -17.43 -7.15
CA ALA A 102 2.99 -17.26 -6.35
C ALA A 102 3.42 -15.79 -6.34
N TRP A 103 3.61 -15.24 -5.15
CA TRP A 103 4.09 -13.87 -5.01
C TRP A 103 5.49 -13.70 -5.60
N PRO A 104 5.76 -12.64 -6.36
CA PRO A 104 7.13 -12.24 -6.65
C PRO A 104 7.77 -11.68 -5.37
N VAL A 105 9.04 -12.02 -5.13
CA VAL A 105 9.74 -11.67 -3.88
C VAL A 105 10.31 -10.25 -3.96
N PRO A 106 9.81 -9.29 -3.16
CA PRO A 106 10.27 -7.90 -3.18
C PRO A 106 11.39 -7.59 -2.17
N THR A 107 11.75 -8.55 -1.31
CA THR A 107 12.53 -8.30 -0.09
C THR A 107 13.89 -7.66 -0.35
N ASP A 108 14.62 -8.12 -1.37
CA ASP A 108 15.92 -7.56 -1.75
C ASP A 108 15.81 -6.11 -2.21
N ALA A 109 14.85 -5.83 -3.09
CA ALA A 109 14.60 -4.47 -3.57
C ALA A 109 14.12 -3.56 -2.44
N PHE A 110 13.15 -4.02 -1.64
CA PHE A 110 12.64 -3.26 -0.51
C PHE A 110 13.72 -2.86 0.49
N ILE A 111 14.55 -3.83 0.93
CA ILE A 111 15.61 -3.57 1.91
C ILE A 111 16.60 -2.53 1.40
N LEU A 112 17.06 -2.67 0.17
CA LEU A 112 18.03 -1.74 -0.41
C LEU A 112 17.46 -0.32 -0.55
N GLN A 113 16.22 -0.19 -1.04
CA GLN A 113 15.55 1.12 -1.17
C GLN A 113 15.24 1.73 0.19
N PHE A 114 14.74 0.93 1.15
CA PHE A 114 14.41 1.40 2.49
C PHE A 114 15.62 1.96 3.24
N PHE A 115 16.70 1.20 3.35
CA PHE A 115 17.87 1.65 4.11
C PHE A 115 18.59 2.81 3.42
N SER A 116 18.77 2.78 2.10
CA SER A 116 19.40 3.89 1.38
C SER A 116 18.51 5.14 1.38
N GLY A 117 17.19 4.97 1.30
CA GLY A 117 16.23 6.07 1.42
C GLY A 117 16.25 6.73 2.79
N MET A 118 16.27 5.92 3.86
CA MET A 118 16.40 6.43 5.24
C MET A 118 17.70 7.20 5.44
N ALA A 119 18.80 6.79 4.82
CA ALA A 119 20.07 7.54 4.89
C ALA A 119 19.95 8.90 4.19
N THR A 120 19.40 8.92 2.98
CA THR A 120 19.18 10.15 2.21
C THR A 120 18.29 11.13 2.98
N GLU A 121 17.19 10.64 3.56
CA GLU A 121 16.27 11.46 4.35
C GLU A 121 16.95 12.03 5.60
N ALA A 122 17.68 11.17 6.34
CA ALA A 122 18.42 11.60 7.53
C ALA A 122 19.50 12.63 7.23
N ASP A 123 20.07 12.63 6.04
CA ASP A 123 21.08 13.60 5.59
C ASP A 123 20.44 14.91 5.11
N SER A 124 19.14 14.94 4.84
CA SER A 124 18.41 16.12 4.36
C SER A 124 17.82 16.99 5.47
N VAL A 125 17.72 16.47 6.70
CA VAL A 125 17.15 17.23 7.83
C VAL A 125 18.14 18.27 8.39
N GLU A 126 17.62 19.41 8.85
CA GLU A 126 18.45 20.52 9.37
C GLU A 126 19.25 20.16 10.64
N ALA A 127 18.73 19.25 11.46
CA ALA A 127 19.32 18.86 12.74
C ALA A 127 19.39 17.32 12.90
N PRO A 128 20.29 16.63 12.18
CA PRO A 128 20.38 15.17 12.20
C PRO A 128 20.67 14.56 13.58
N GLU A 129 21.31 15.33 14.46
CA GLU A 129 21.59 14.92 15.83
C GLU A 129 20.34 14.75 16.70
N LYS A 130 19.23 15.45 16.34
CA LYS A 130 17.94 15.34 17.02
C LYS A 130 17.11 14.13 16.59
N LEU A 131 17.52 13.44 15.52
CA LEU A 131 16.86 12.20 15.12
C LEU A 131 16.96 11.15 16.22
N GLU A 132 15.92 10.35 16.36
CA GLU A 132 15.90 9.24 17.31
C GLU A 132 17.04 8.26 17.06
N ARG A 133 17.50 7.61 18.12
CA ARG A 133 18.61 6.66 18.09
C ARG A 133 18.38 5.52 17.07
N HIS A 134 17.14 5.02 16.94
CA HIS A 134 16.81 3.97 15.97
C HIS A 134 16.95 4.46 14.55
N THR A 135 16.43 5.65 14.24
CA THR A 135 16.53 6.29 12.92
C THR A 135 17.98 6.52 12.53
N ARG A 136 18.81 7.07 13.43
CA ARG A 136 20.24 7.28 13.18
C ARG A 136 20.99 5.98 12.88
N ARG A 137 20.65 4.87 13.56
CA ARG A 137 21.26 3.56 13.32
C ARG A 137 20.85 2.98 11.96
N ILE A 138 19.58 3.10 11.59
CA ILE A 138 19.10 2.68 10.27
C ILE A 138 19.80 3.49 9.17
N ALA A 139 19.88 4.81 9.32
CA ALA A 139 20.57 5.68 8.38
C ALA A 139 22.06 5.34 8.25
N ALA A 140 22.74 5.02 9.37
CA ALA A 140 24.14 4.59 9.34
C ALA A 140 24.36 3.33 8.50
N VAL A 141 23.45 2.35 8.59
CA VAL A 141 23.47 1.16 7.72
C VAL A 141 23.21 1.55 6.27
N GLY A 142 22.25 2.42 6.03
CA GLY A 142 21.89 2.89 4.70
C GLY A 142 23.04 3.58 3.95
N ARG A 143 23.87 4.38 4.67
CA ARG A 143 25.07 5.03 4.09
C ARG A 143 26.12 4.05 3.56
N LEU A 144 26.08 2.77 4.01
CA LEU A 144 26.97 1.73 3.50
C LEU A 144 26.48 1.14 2.17
N ILE A 145 25.27 1.44 1.73
CA ILE A 145 24.71 0.93 0.48
C ILE A 145 25.17 1.82 -0.68
N PRO A 146 25.97 1.29 -1.62
CA PRO A 146 26.38 2.05 -2.79
C PRO A 146 25.18 2.43 -3.67
N THR A 147 25.19 3.61 -4.26
CA THR A 147 24.12 4.11 -5.16
C THR A 147 23.80 3.15 -6.31
N ARG A 148 24.79 2.39 -6.81
CA ARG A 148 24.58 1.37 -7.84
C ARG A 148 23.63 0.25 -7.38
N LEU A 149 23.64 -0.10 -6.10
CA LEU A 149 22.73 -1.11 -5.53
C LEU A 149 21.32 -0.56 -5.35
N ALA A 150 21.18 0.72 -4.96
CA ALA A 150 19.87 1.37 -4.92
C ALA A 150 19.23 1.42 -6.32
N ARG A 151 19.98 1.79 -7.35
CA ARG A 151 19.53 1.75 -8.75
C ARG A 151 19.23 0.34 -9.25
N PHE A 152 19.97 -0.65 -8.80
CA PHE A 152 19.65 -2.06 -9.09
C PHE A 152 18.30 -2.44 -8.47
N ALA A 153 18.03 -2.02 -7.22
CA ALA A 153 16.79 -2.29 -6.54
C ALA A 153 15.58 -1.66 -7.27
N GLU A 154 15.69 -0.43 -7.78
CA GLU A 154 14.66 0.21 -8.60
C GLU A 154 14.33 -0.63 -9.85
N ARG A 155 15.35 -1.04 -10.63
CA ARG A 155 15.16 -1.93 -11.81
C ARG A 155 14.60 -3.29 -11.45
N ARG A 156 14.95 -3.79 -10.26
CA ARG A 156 14.40 -5.03 -9.72
C ARG A 156 12.90 -4.87 -9.44
N GLY A 157 12.49 -3.71 -8.90
CA GLY A 157 11.09 -3.35 -8.69
C GLY A 157 10.26 -3.41 -9.97
N GLU A 158 10.76 -2.89 -11.08
CA GLU A 158 10.09 -2.97 -12.38
C GLU A 158 9.86 -4.42 -12.86
N LYS A 159 10.85 -5.31 -12.63
CA LYS A 159 10.70 -6.75 -12.96
C LYS A 159 9.65 -7.42 -12.07
N ILE A 160 9.63 -7.06 -10.79
CA ILE A 160 8.63 -7.54 -9.83
C ILE A 160 7.25 -7.04 -10.21
N ALA A 161 7.12 -5.80 -10.65
CA ALA A 161 5.85 -5.21 -11.12
C ALA A 161 5.28 -5.97 -12.34
N ARG A 162 6.11 -6.28 -13.33
CA ARG A 162 5.70 -7.10 -14.48
C ARG A 162 5.24 -8.49 -14.04
N ALA A 163 6.02 -9.17 -13.21
CA ALA A 163 5.66 -10.50 -12.70
C ALA A 163 4.37 -10.48 -11.87
N PHE A 164 4.12 -9.40 -11.11
CA PHE A 164 2.86 -9.21 -10.38
C PHE A 164 1.68 -9.08 -11.34
N ASN A 165 1.77 -8.21 -12.34
CA ASN A 165 0.72 -8.03 -13.35
C ASN A 165 0.38 -9.34 -14.07
N GLU A 166 1.40 -10.11 -14.47
CA GLU A 166 1.22 -11.38 -15.16
C GLU A 166 0.57 -12.46 -14.29
N ARG A 167 0.84 -12.47 -13.01
CA ARG A 167 0.38 -13.51 -12.08
C ARG A 167 -0.96 -13.21 -11.41
N PHE A 168 -1.16 -11.96 -10.99
CA PHE A 168 -2.33 -11.57 -10.19
C PHE A 168 -3.39 -10.82 -10.99
N LEU A 169 -2.99 -10.09 -12.02
CA LEU A 169 -3.88 -9.28 -12.82
C LEU A 169 -3.94 -9.69 -14.32
N PRO A 170 -3.73 -10.95 -14.72
CA PRO A 170 -3.72 -11.28 -16.15
C PRO A 170 -5.09 -10.99 -16.78
N THR A 171 -6.16 -11.29 -16.07
CA THR A 171 -7.55 -11.07 -16.46
C THR A 171 -8.33 -10.26 -15.43
N ALA A 172 -7.80 -10.04 -14.24
CA ALA A 172 -8.46 -9.29 -13.18
C ALA A 172 -8.23 -7.77 -13.37
N ASP A 173 -9.22 -7.01 -12.97
CA ASP A 173 -9.17 -5.55 -12.94
C ASP A 173 -8.61 -5.05 -11.60
N VAL A 174 -8.91 -5.77 -10.52
CA VAL A 174 -8.50 -5.44 -9.14
C VAL A 174 -8.07 -6.73 -8.41
N LEU A 175 -7.06 -6.60 -7.54
CA LEU A 175 -6.73 -7.58 -6.51
C LEU A 175 -7.24 -7.07 -5.16
N ALA A 176 -7.99 -7.90 -4.42
CA ALA A 176 -8.42 -7.63 -3.04
C ALA A 176 -7.66 -8.53 -2.05
N MET A 177 -7.15 -7.95 -0.95
CA MET A 177 -6.43 -8.67 0.09
C MET A 177 -6.40 -7.88 1.40
N PRO A 178 -6.00 -8.49 2.54
CA PRO A 178 -5.78 -7.72 3.77
C PRO A 178 -4.68 -6.65 3.60
N THR A 179 -4.92 -5.43 4.10
CA THR A 179 -3.87 -4.39 4.14
C THR A 179 -2.74 -4.82 5.08
N ILE A 180 -3.10 -5.27 6.28
CA ILE A 180 -2.17 -5.76 7.30
C ILE A 180 -2.68 -7.13 7.77
N PRO A 181 -1.83 -8.17 7.80
CA PRO A 181 -2.24 -9.52 8.14
C PRO A 181 -2.45 -9.76 9.65
N VAL A 182 -2.09 -8.82 10.49
CA VAL A 182 -2.17 -8.91 11.95
C VAL A 182 -2.95 -7.74 12.54
N LEU A 183 -3.56 -7.94 13.70
CA LEU A 183 -4.22 -6.85 14.42
C LEU A 183 -3.20 -5.82 14.95
N PRO A 184 -3.63 -4.57 15.19
CA PRO A 184 -2.81 -3.54 15.81
C PRO A 184 -2.19 -4.03 17.12
N ARG A 185 -0.94 -3.66 17.37
CA ARG A 185 -0.22 -4.05 18.58
C ARG A 185 -0.37 -2.97 19.66
N PRO A 186 -0.30 -3.33 20.95
CA PRO A 186 -0.29 -2.35 22.04
C PRO A 186 0.82 -1.32 21.87
N LEU A 187 0.56 -0.10 22.34
CA LEU A 187 1.59 0.94 22.41
C LEU A 187 2.80 0.45 23.21
N GLY A 188 3.98 0.87 22.81
CA GLY A 188 5.23 0.54 23.52
C GLY A 188 5.79 -0.86 23.27
N TRP A 189 5.11 -1.75 22.53
CA TRP A 189 5.57 -3.13 22.35
C TRP A 189 6.96 -3.29 21.70
N LEU A 190 7.50 -2.24 21.08
CA LEU A 190 8.84 -2.17 20.49
C LEU A 190 9.85 -1.34 21.31
N GLU A 191 9.41 -0.56 22.30
CA GLU A 191 10.22 0.47 22.97
C GLU A 191 11.53 -0.05 23.59
N SER A 192 11.50 -1.20 24.22
CA SER A 192 12.68 -1.80 24.87
C SER A 192 13.55 -2.65 23.94
N ARG A 193 13.26 -2.68 22.64
CA ARG A 193 13.92 -3.56 21.69
C ARG A 193 15.13 -2.90 21.02
N SER A 194 16.07 -3.73 20.57
CA SER A 194 17.14 -3.26 19.70
C SER A 194 16.56 -2.86 18.32
N THR A 195 17.26 -1.99 17.59
CA THR A 195 16.82 -1.54 16.25
C THR A 195 16.50 -2.70 15.31
N PHE A 196 17.35 -3.71 15.25
CA PHE A 196 17.12 -4.89 14.40
C PHE A 196 15.96 -5.76 14.88
N ALA A 197 15.81 -5.94 16.20
CA ALA A 197 14.68 -6.67 16.75
C ALA A 197 13.35 -5.95 16.47
N SER A 198 13.34 -4.61 16.51
CA SER A 198 12.16 -3.80 16.17
C SER A 198 11.79 -3.92 14.71
N ILE A 199 12.75 -3.86 13.78
CA ILE A 199 12.53 -4.06 12.35
C ILE A 199 11.95 -5.46 12.10
N PHE A 200 12.60 -6.50 12.63
CA PHE A 200 12.14 -7.89 12.44
C PHE A 200 10.73 -8.12 12.98
N ARG A 201 10.44 -7.64 14.19
CA ARG A 201 9.11 -7.77 14.78
C ARG A 201 8.06 -6.92 14.09
N GLY A 202 8.43 -5.76 13.54
CA GLY A 202 7.56 -4.88 12.77
C GLY A 202 7.27 -5.38 11.36
N THR A 203 8.05 -6.32 10.82
CA THR A 203 7.89 -6.81 9.44
C THR A 203 6.47 -7.29 9.10
N PRO A 204 5.73 -8.02 9.97
CA PRO A 204 4.34 -8.36 9.68
C PRO A 204 3.43 -7.16 9.42
N MET A 205 3.71 -5.99 10.01
CA MET A 205 2.90 -4.78 9.85
C MET A 205 3.03 -4.16 8.45
N VAL A 206 4.07 -4.50 7.69
CA VAL A 206 4.33 -3.97 6.34
C VAL A 206 4.37 -5.05 5.27
N ALA A 207 4.15 -6.29 5.64
CA ALA A 207 4.35 -7.46 4.77
C ALA A 207 3.51 -7.39 3.49
N ASN A 208 2.25 -6.95 3.59
CA ASN A 208 1.32 -6.91 2.47
C ASN A 208 1.39 -5.60 1.67
N THR A 209 1.95 -4.53 2.25
CA THR A 209 2.00 -3.21 1.60
C THR A 209 3.34 -2.96 0.90
N SER A 210 4.43 -3.50 1.44
CA SER A 210 5.79 -3.25 0.93
C SER A 210 5.99 -3.61 -0.54
N ILE A 211 5.31 -4.64 -1.03
CA ILE A 211 5.40 -5.05 -2.44
C ILE A 211 4.86 -3.96 -3.38
N PHE A 212 3.78 -3.27 -3.00
CA PHE A 212 3.17 -2.23 -3.85
C PHE A 212 3.99 -0.94 -3.82
N ASN A 213 4.69 -0.66 -2.72
CA ASN A 213 5.70 0.40 -2.68
C ASN A 213 6.86 0.12 -3.64
N VAL A 214 7.35 -1.14 -3.69
CA VAL A 214 8.44 -1.56 -4.60
C VAL A 214 7.99 -1.54 -6.06
N THR A 215 6.74 -1.92 -6.34
CA THR A 215 6.24 -2.10 -7.71
C THR A 215 5.52 -0.88 -8.27
N GLY A 216 5.20 0.11 -7.44
CA GLY A 216 4.49 1.32 -7.85
C GLY A 216 3.02 1.07 -8.25
N HIS A 217 2.41 -0.03 -7.81
CA HIS A 217 1.00 -0.25 -8.07
C HIS A 217 0.13 0.62 -7.18
N PRO A 218 -0.91 1.25 -7.74
CA PRO A 218 -1.95 1.89 -6.95
C PRO A 218 -2.59 0.91 -5.98
N ALA A 219 -2.61 1.28 -4.70
CA ALA A 219 -3.18 0.48 -3.64
C ALA A 219 -4.00 1.38 -2.71
N LEU A 220 -5.26 1.03 -2.51
CA LEU A 220 -6.21 1.73 -1.66
C LEU A 220 -6.58 0.86 -0.47
N SER A 221 -6.40 1.37 0.75
CA SER A 221 -6.90 0.70 1.95
C SER A 221 -8.28 1.22 2.30
N ILE A 222 -9.22 0.29 2.50
CA ILE A 222 -10.60 0.56 2.91
C ILE A 222 -10.90 -0.11 4.25
N PRO A 223 -11.88 0.36 5.02
CA PRO A 223 -12.36 -0.33 6.21
C PRO A 223 -12.86 -1.75 5.86
N GLY A 224 -12.33 -2.74 6.57
CA GLY A 224 -12.75 -4.14 6.46
C GLY A 224 -13.57 -4.61 7.66
N GLY A 225 -13.80 -3.73 8.63
CA GLY A 225 -14.49 -4.00 9.87
C GLY A 225 -13.65 -3.72 11.11
N VAL A 226 -14.10 -4.24 12.24
CA VAL A 226 -13.41 -4.14 13.54
C VAL A 226 -13.25 -5.51 14.16
N SER A 227 -12.21 -5.70 14.95
CA SER A 227 -12.00 -6.92 15.73
C SER A 227 -12.97 -7.02 16.91
N ALA A 228 -13.01 -8.15 17.59
CA ALA A 228 -13.79 -8.34 18.81
C ALA A 228 -13.40 -7.33 19.93
N GLU A 229 -12.18 -6.81 19.89
CA GLU A 229 -11.68 -5.78 20.82
C GLU A 229 -11.91 -4.35 20.30
N GLY A 230 -12.62 -4.17 19.17
CA GLY A 230 -12.88 -2.85 18.58
C GLY A 230 -11.71 -2.28 17.78
N LEU A 231 -10.67 -3.06 17.47
CA LEU A 231 -9.53 -2.62 16.69
C LEU A 231 -9.86 -2.61 15.18
N PRO A 232 -9.45 -1.57 14.42
CA PRO A 232 -9.77 -1.49 13.00
C PRO A 232 -9.02 -2.54 12.19
N ILE A 233 -9.70 -3.10 11.21
CA ILE A 233 -9.14 -4.03 10.22
C ILE A 233 -9.23 -3.37 8.85
N GLY A 234 -8.12 -3.28 8.13
CA GLY A 234 -8.05 -2.73 6.78
C GLY A 234 -8.00 -3.81 5.71
N MET A 235 -8.73 -3.58 4.62
CA MET A 235 -8.63 -4.34 3.39
C MET A 235 -8.04 -3.49 2.28
N GLN A 236 -7.21 -4.06 1.43
CA GLN A 236 -6.54 -3.32 0.37
C GLN A 236 -7.01 -3.80 -1.01
N LEU A 237 -7.26 -2.82 -1.86
CA LEU A 237 -7.62 -2.99 -3.26
C LEU A 237 -6.45 -2.49 -4.10
N VAL A 238 -6.00 -3.29 -5.06
CA VAL A 238 -4.81 -2.99 -5.87
C VAL A 238 -5.15 -3.13 -7.35
N THR A 239 -4.66 -2.22 -8.17
CA THR A 239 -4.84 -2.26 -9.62
C THR A 239 -3.56 -1.89 -10.37
N ARG A 240 -3.62 -1.87 -11.70
CA ARG A 240 -2.51 -1.41 -12.54
C ARG A 240 -2.31 0.10 -12.43
N PRO A 241 -1.08 0.59 -12.60
CA PRO A 241 -0.82 2.03 -12.72
C PRO A 241 -1.72 2.70 -13.77
N GLY A 242 -2.13 3.94 -13.50
CA GLY A 242 -3.04 4.72 -14.33
C GLY A 242 -4.53 4.34 -14.19
N ARG A 243 -4.88 3.47 -13.22
CA ARG A 243 -6.26 3.07 -12.96
C ARG A 243 -6.71 3.40 -11.53
N GLU A 244 -6.13 4.42 -10.93
CA GLU A 244 -6.44 4.87 -9.56
C GLU A 244 -7.94 5.21 -9.40
N GLY A 245 -8.53 5.85 -10.42
CA GLY A 245 -9.95 6.17 -10.43
C GLY A 245 -10.86 4.95 -10.29
N LEU A 246 -10.44 3.78 -10.80
CA LEU A 246 -11.18 2.54 -10.63
C LEU A 246 -11.27 2.12 -9.17
N LEU A 247 -10.16 2.26 -8.42
CA LEU A 247 -10.14 1.95 -6.98
C LEU A 247 -11.03 2.90 -6.19
N LEU A 248 -11.00 4.20 -6.52
CA LEU A 248 -11.85 5.20 -5.86
C LEU A 248 -13.34 4.95 -6.14
N ALA A 249 -13.69 4.61 -7.40
CA ALA A 249 -15.07 4.29 -7.77
C ALA A 249 -15.56 3.00 -7.09
N LEU A 250 -14.72 1.97 -6.98
CA LEU A 250 -15.05 0.74 -6.26
C LEU A 250 -15.21 1.00 -4.75
N ALA A 251 -14.34 1.83 -4.16
CA ALA A 251 -14.49 2.23 -2.76
C ALA A 251 -15.79 3.01 -2.52
N ALA A 252 -16.16 3.92 -3.41
CA ALA A 252 -17.42 4.65 -3.32
C ALA A 252 -18.65 3.74 -3.45
N GLN A 253 -18.59 2.71 -4.29
CA GLN A 253 -19.64 1.71 -4.40
C GLN A 253 -19.80 0.92 -3.09
N LEU A 254 -18.68 0.50 -2.49
CA LEU A 254 -18.68 -0.17 -1.19
C LEU A 254 -19.20 0.76 -0.08
N GLU A 255 -18.74 2.01 -0.03
CA GLU A 255 -19.19 2.99 0.94
C GLU A 255 -20.70 3.25 0.83
N LYS A 256 -21.24 3.32 -0.38
CA LYS A 256 -22.68 3.49 -0.63
C LYS A 256 -23.51 2.29 -0.21
N ASP A 257 -23.02 1.08 -0.39
CA ASP A 257 -23.70 -0.17 0.02
C ASP A 257 -23.74 -0.29 1.55
N GLU A 258 -22.63 0.03 2.21
CA GLU A 258 -22.53 0.05 3.67
C GLU A 258 -21.56 1.17 4.09
N PRO A 259 -22.07 2.25 4.74
CA PRO A 259 -21.24 3.36 5.16
C PRO A 259 -20.08 2.94 6.07
N TRP A 260 -18.95 3.60 5.90
CA TRP A 260 -17.79 3.34 6.74
C TRP A 260 -18.08 3.61 8.21
N PRO A 261 -17.54 2.80 9.14
CA PRO A 261 -17.70 3.05 10.56
C PRO A 261 -17.09 4.40 10.95
N THR A 262 -17.83 5.19 11.72
CA THR A 262 -17.31 6.43 12.28
C THR A 262 -16.31 6.11 13.39
N PRO A 263 -15.09 6.68 13.38
CA PRO A 263 -14.15 6.50 14.47
C PRO A 263 -14.73 7.00 15.80
N PRO A 264 -14.41 6.35 16.93
CA PRO A 264 -14.83 6.82 18.25
C PRO A 264 -14.39 8.27 18.51
N GLY A 265 -15.27 9.11 18.99
CA GLY A 265 -14.98 10.51 19.38
C GLY A 265 -15.08 11.54 18.26
N PHE A 266 -15.71 11.19 17.13
CA PHE A 266 -15.98 12.11 16.02
C PHE A 266 -17.47 12.14 15.66
#